data_bb451ebec7134cca84c2af15633c4cbf
#
_entry.id   bb451ebec7134cca84c2af15633c4cbf
#
_cell.length_a   1.000
_cell.length_b   1.000
_cell.length_c   1.000
_cell.angle_alpha   90.00
_cell.angle_beta   90.00
_cell.angle_gamma   90.00
#
_symmetry.space_group_name_H-M   'P 1'
#
loop_
_entity.id
_entity.type
_entity.pdbx_description
1 polymer ?
#
loop_
_entity_poly.entity_id
_entity_poly.type
_entity_poly.pdbx_seq_one_letter_code
_entity_poly.pdbx_strand_id
1 'polypeptide(L)'
;MPKSSLVAMTLPPIAESALRQLGEHLAIARSRRKESQRAWAARIGVSVPTLIRMERGDPTVGMGVYASALWLMGRIQALPEVAAPVHDFGALERDVRLARRRAVRAPESVAGRLASVPASVPASVPSPDDGGERAAPRA
;
A
#
# COMPACT_ATOMS: atom_id res chain seq x y z
N MET A 1 37.25 2.53 -1.17
CA MET A 1 36.62 3.31 -2.25
C MET A 1 35.13 3.37 -1.98
N PRO A 2 34.55 4.50 -1.71
CA PRO A 2 33.12 4.58 -1.39
C PRO A 2 32.29 4.37 -2.67
N LYS A 3 31.53 3.28 -2.71
CA LYS A 3 30.57 2.95 -3.78
C LYS A 3 29.32 3.85 -3.78
N SER A 4 29.25 4.81 -2.86
CA SER A 4 28.09 5.68 -2.66
C SER A 4 28.01 6.85 -3.64
N SER A 5 29.04 7.08 -4.43
CA SER A 5 29.15 8.23 -5.32
C SER A 5 28.31 8.13 -6.59
N LEU A 6 28.10 6.91 -7.11
CA LEU A 6 27.36 6.69 -8.37
C LEU A 6 25.86 6.97 -8.24
N VAL A 7 25.25 6.58 -7.14
CA VAL A 7 23.80 6.82 -6.91
C VAL A 7 23.50 8.31 -6.78
N ALA A 8 24.39 9.06 -6.10
CA ALA A 8 24.24 10.51 -5.97
C ALA A 8 24.38 11.25 -7.31
N MET A 9 25.21 10.72 -8.23
CA MET A 9 25.42 11.31 -9.55
C MET A 9 24.34 11.00 -10.58
N THR A 10 23.51 9.96 -10.31
CA THR A 10 22.46 9.50 -11.24
C THR A 10 21.04 9.74 -10.72
N LEU A 11 20.91 10.36 -9.54
CA LEU A 11 19.61 10.61 -8.96
C LEU A 11 18.82 11.66 -9.77
N PRO A 12 17.56 11.38 -10.19
CA PRO A 12 16.76 12.37 -10.87
C PRO A 12 16.55 13.62 -9.99
N PRO A 13 16.52 14.83 -10.54
CA PRO A 13 16.37 16.07 -9.77
C PRO A 13 15.11 16.10 -8.88
N ILE A 14 14.03 15.48 -9.34
CA ILE A 14 12.79 15.37 -8.56
C ILE A 14 12.97 14.49 -7.32
N ALA A 15 13.74 13.41 -7.42
CA ALA A 15 14.03 12.53 -6.29
C ALA A 15 14.99 13.21 -5.30
N GLU A 16 15.96 13.96 -5.80
CA GLU A 16 16.86 14.78 -4.96
C GLU A 16 16.06 15.83 -4.17
N SER A 17 15.14 16.54 -4.84
CA SER A 17 14.27 17.50 -4.19
C SER A 17 13.38 16.85 -3.11
N ALA A 18 12.82 15.67 -3.38
CA ALA A 18 12.01 14.93 -2.42
C ALA A 18 12.81 14.51 -1.19
N LEU A 19 14.06 14.04 -1.36
CA LEU A 19 14.95 13.73 -0.24
C LEU A 19 15.30 14.95 0.59
N ARG A 20 15.54 16.09 -0.05
CA ARG A 20 15.83 17.35 0.64
C ARG A 20 14.65 17.79 1.50
N GLN A 21 13.42 17.72 0.96
CA GLN A 21 12.20 18.01 1.70
C GLN A 21 12.01 17.03 2.88
N LEU A 22 12.27 15.74 2.68
CA LEU A 22 12.20 14.76 3.75
C LEU A 22 13.20 15.10 4.87
N GLY A 23 14.44 15.44 4.52
CA GLY A 23 15.47 15.84 5.48
C GLY A 23 15.06 17.07 6.29
N GLU A 24 14.53 18.10 5.63
CA GLU A 24 14.00 19.31 6.27
C GLU A 24 12.85 18.98 7.24
N HIS A 25 11.91 18.12 6.84
CA HIS A 25 10.81 17.72 7.70
C HIS A 25 11.30 16.97 8.96
N LEU A 26 12.34 16.14 8.82
CA LEU A 26 12.96 15.45 9.95
C LEU A 26 13.66 16.43 10.90
N ALA A 27 14.36 17.42 10.37
CA ALA A 27 14.99 18.49 11.16
C ALA A 27 13.95 19.33 11.93
N ILE A 28 12.83 19.67 11.27
CA ILE A 28 11.70 20.36 11.91
C ILE A 28 11.10 19.50 13.01
N ALA A 29 10.87 18.20 12.75
CA ALA A 29 10.31 17.28 13.74
C ALA A 29 11.18 17.16 15.00
N ARG A 30 12.51 17.12 14.82
CA ARG A 30 13.47 17.14 15.92
C ARG A 30 13.39 18.45 16.68
N SER A 31 13.47 19.57 15.98
CA SER A 31 13.44 20.92 16.58
C SER A 31 12.16 21.18 17.38
N ARG A 32 11.01 20.74 16.86
CA ARG A 32 9.72 20.83 17.58
C ARG A 32 9.70 20.04 18.88
N ARG A 33 10.49 18.95 18.96
CA ARG A 33 10.67 18.17 20.18
C ARG A 33 11.74 18.75 21.11
N LYS A 34 12.34 19.88 20.73
CA LYS A 34 13.44 20.54 21.46
C LYS A 34 14.64 19.61 21.68
N GLU A 35 14.83 18.66 20.78
CA GLU A 35 15.96 17.74 20.82
C GLU A 35 17.14 18.26 20.00
N SER A 36 18.35 18.10 20.54
CA SER A 36 19.59 18.45 19.83
C SER A 36 19.92 17.42 18.75
N GLN A 37 20.71 17.84 17.76
CA GLN A 37 21.26 16.89 16.76
C GLN A 37 22.07 15.78 17.43
N ARG A 38 22.83 16.13 18.48
CA ARG A 38 23.62 15.16 19.23
C ARG A 38 22.74 14.10 19.91
N ALA A 39 21.63 14.50 20.52
CA ALA A 39 20.70 13.59 21.17
C ALA A 39 20.04 12.64 20.16
N TRP A 40 19.60 13.16 19.02
CA TRP A 40 19.02 12.33 17.96
C TRP A 40 20.03 11.38 17.33
N ALA A 41 21.24 11.87 17.03
CA ALA A 41 22.30 11.03 16.50
C ALA A 41 22.62 9.85 17.42
N ALA A 42 22.69 10.08 18.73
CA ALA A 42 22.88 9.02 19.73
C ALA A 42 21.74 8.02 19.74
N ARG A 43 20.49 8.48 19.65
CA ARG A 43 19.31 7.59 19.64
C ARG A 43 19.19 6.75 18.36
N ILE A 44 19.59 7.30 17.22
CA ILE A 44 19.61 6.60 15.93
C ILE A 44 20.83 5.67 15.85
N GLY A 45 21.89 5.95 16.59
CA GLY A 45 23.12 5.19 16.55
C GLY A 45 24.05 5.62 15.42
N VAL A 46 24.05 6.90 15.07
CA VAL A 46 24.92 7.48 14.02
C VAL A 46 25.73 8.64 14.57
N SER A 47 26.76 9.06 13.83
CA SER A 47 27.52 10.26 14.14
C SER A 47 26.70 11.54 13.86
N VAL A 48 27.01 12.64 14.56
CA VAL A 48 26.37 13.94 14.31
C VAL A 48 26.55 14.38 12.84
N PRO A 49 27.72 14.26 12.20
CA PRO A 49 27.84 14.57 10.78
C PRO A 49 26.90 13.75 9.87
N THR A 50 26.69 12.48 10.19
CA THR A 50 25.74 11.64 9.44
C THR A 50 24.30 12.12 9.62
N LEU A 51 23.91 12.52 10.83
CA LEU A 51 22.61 13.12 11.09
C LEU A 51 22.40 14.41 10.30
N ILE A 52 23.39 15.29 10.29
CA ILE A 52 23.35 16.56 9.54
C ILE A 52 23.18 16.28 8.03
N ARG A 53 23.88 15.29 7.50
CA ARG A 53 23.72 14.89 6.10
C ARG A 53 22.32 14.35 5.82
N MET A 54 21.75 13.55 6.71
CA MET A 54 20.36 13.08 6.61
C MET A 54 19.36 14.26 6.61
N GLU A 55 19.54 15.22 7.50
CA GLU A 55 18.67 16.42 7.58
C GLU A 55 18.78 17.32 6.34
N ARG A 56 19.86 17.20 5.58
CA ARG A 56 20.05 17.86 4.28
C ARG A 56 19.50 17.05 3.11
N GLY A 57 19.01 15.83 3.36
CA GLY A 57 18.52 14.96 2.31
C GLY A 57 19.61 14.33 1.46
N ASP A 58 20.79 14.07 2.03
CA ASP A 58 21.91 13.47 1.32
C ASP A 58 21.54 12.04 0.88
N PRO A 59 21.57 11.75 -0.44
CA PRO A 59 21.21 10.44 -0.97
C PRO A 59 22.21 9.33 -0.62
N THR A 60 23.38 9.69 -0.12
CA THR A 60 24.40 8.71 0.30
C THR A 60 24.18 8.18 1.71
N VAL A 61 23.28 8.80 2.47
CA VAL A 61 22.86 8.30 3.78
C VAL A 61 21.92 7.12 3.57
N GLY A 62 22.19 6.01 4.25
CA GLY A 62 21.38 4.78 4.10
C GLY A 62 19.94 4.96 4.55
N MET A 63 19.02 4.26 3.88
CA MET A 63 17.58 4.29 4.19
C MET A 63 17.29 3.94 5.66
N GLY A 64 18.11 3.08 6.29
CA GLY A 64 17.96 2.72 7.70
C GLY A 64 18.05 3.91 8.64
N VAL A 65 18.86 4.91 8.32
CA VAL A 65 18.99 6.14 9.12
C VAL A 65 17.70 6.97 9.02
N TYR A 66 17.15 7.12 7.82
CA TYR A 66 15.87 7.78 7.61
C TYR A 66 14.72 7.04 8.29
N ALA A 67 14.70 5.70 8.19
CA ALA A 67 13.69 4.87 8.86
C ALA A 67 13.74 5.04 10.38
N SER A 68 14.93 5.06 10.98
CA SER A 68 15.10 5.29 12.42
C SER A 68 14.62 6.67 12.84
N ALA A 69 14.89 7.70 12.05
CA ALA A 69 14.38 9.04 12.28
C ALA A 69 12.85 9.10 12.19
N LEU A 70 12.25 8.45 11.21
CA LEU A 70 10.80 8.32 11.08
C LEU A 70 10.18 7.59 12.27
N TRP A 71 10.88 6.56 12.78
CA TRP A 71 10.43 5.85 13.98
C TRP A 71 10.45 6.77 15.20
N LEU A 72 11.51 7.57 15.40
CA LEU A 72 11.59 8.53 16.52
C LEU A 72 10.48 9.57 16.47
N MET A 73 10.04 9.97 15.29
CA MET A 73 8.93 10.91 15.17
C MET A 73 7.55 10.24 15.13
N GLY A 74 7.48 8.91 15.27
CA GLY A 74 6.22 8.16 15.26
C GLY A 74 5.57 8.01 13.88
N ARG A 75 6.35 8.08 12.80
CA ARG A 75 5.85 8.04 11.42
C ARG A 75 6.39 6.85 10.61
N ILE A 76 6.94 5.85 11.27
CA ILE A 76 7.53 4.69 10.58
C ILE A 76 6.50 3.94 9.71
N GLN A 77 5.23 3.93 10.10
CA GLN A 77 4.16 3.28 9.36
C GLN A 77 3.92 3.89 7.97
N ALA A 78 4.30 5.16 7.79
CA ALA A 78 4.20 5.82 6.48
C ALA A 78 5.24 5.29 5.48
N LEU A 79 6.31 4.66 5.93
CA LEU A 79 7.39 4.21 5.05
C LEU A 79 6.96 3.07 4.10
N PRO A 80 6.31 1.98 4.55
CA PRO A 80 5.79 0.97 3.62
C PRO A 80 4.66 1.51 2.74
N GLU A 81 3.89 2.49 3.21
CA GLU A 81 2.79 3.09 2.44
C GLU A 81 3.27 3.87 1.20
N VAL A 82 4.51 4.38 1.21
CA VAL A 82 5.10 5.12 0.07
C VAL A 82 5.08 4.29 -1.22
N ALA A 83 5.31 2.98 -1.11
CA ALA A 83 5.33 2.06 -2.23
C ALA A 83 4.13 1.09 -2.24
N ALA A 84 3.07 1.41 -1.48
CA ALA A 84 1.91 0.53 -1.41
C ALA A 84 1.27 0.34 -2.80
N PRO A 85 0.90 -0.89 -3.19
CA PRO A 85 0.35 -1.17 -4.52
C PRO A 85 -0.89 -0.34 -4.87
N VAL A 86 -1.67 0.06 -3.87
CA VAL A 86 -2.85 0.92 -4.04
C VAL A 86 -2.50 2.31 -4.59
N HIS A 87 -1.27 2.78 -4.39
CA HIS A 87 -0.79 4.06 -4.87
C HIS A 87 -0.01 3.97 -6.18
N ASP A 88 0.22 2.76 -6.71
CA ASP A 88 0.87 2.57 -8.01
C ASP A 88 -0.14 2.70 -9.17
N PHE A 89 -0.53 3.94 -9.45
CA PHE A 89 -1.47 4.24 -10.53
C PHE A 89 -0.96 3.82 -11.91
N GLY A 90 0.35 3.78 -12.12
CA GLY A 90 0.94 3.32 -13.37
C GLY A 90 0.76 1.81 -13.60
N ALA A 91 0.85 1.00 -12.55
CA ALA A 91 0.54 -0.42 -12.62
C ALA A 91 -0.96 -0.64 -12.82
N LEU A 92 -1.80 0.07 -12.07
CA LEU A 92 -3.25 -0.01 -12.19
C LEU A 92 -3.73 0.32 -13.62
N GLU A 93 -3.20 1.37 -14.22
CA GLU A 93 -3.54 1.75 -15.59
C GLU A 93 -3.12 0.68 -16.60
N ARG A 94 -1.96 0.06 -16.42
CA ARG A 94 -1.51 -1.08 -17.25
C ARG A 94 -2.42 -2.28 -17.08
N ASP A 95 -2.83 -2.61 -15.88
CA ASP A 95 -3.72 -3.75 -15.60
C ASP A 95 -5.10 -3.54 -16.21
N VAL A 96 -5.67 -2.35 -16.10
CA VAL A 96 -6.94 -1.99 -16.76
C VAL A 96 -6.82 -2.09 -18.28
N ARG A 97 -5.73 -1.61 -18.84
CA ARG A 97 -5.47 -1.68 -20.29
C ARG A 97 -5.34 -3.13 -20.78
N LEU A 98 -4.67 -3.98 -20.01
CA LEU A 98 -4.55 -5.41 -20.28
C LEU A 98 -5.88 -6.15 -20.16
N ALA A 99 -6.66 -5.84 -19.12
CA ALA A 99 -7.98 -6.42 -18.90
C ALA A 99 -8.93 -6.06 -20.06
N ARG A 100 -8.94 -4.80 -20.51
CA ARG A 100 -9.71 -4.37 -21.69
C ARG A 100 -9.31 -5.11 -22.96
N ARG A 101 -8.00 -5.30 -23.20
CA ARG A 101 -7.53 -6.07 -24.36
C ARG A 101 -7.95 -7.54 -24.30
N ARG A 102 -7.95 -8.15 -23.11
CA ARG A 102 -8.43 -9.53 -22.91
C ARG A 102 -9.94 -9.64 -23.14
N ALA A 103 -10.73 -8.69 -22.64
CA ALA A 103 -12.17 -8.65 -22.81
C ALA A 103 -12.57 -8.52 -24.31
N VAL A 104 -11.86 -7.67 -25.07
CA VAL A 104 -12.08 -7.52 -26.52
C VAL A 104 -11.64 -8.76 -27.31
N ARG A 105 -10.67 -9.52 -26.78
CA ARG A 105 -10.12 -10.72 -27.45
C ARG A 105 -10.79 -12.02 -27.01
N ALA A 106 -11.69 -11.98 -26.00
CA ALA A 106 -12.47 -13.15 -25.59
C ALA A 106 -13.42 -13.55 -26.74
N PRO A 107 -13.30 -14.76 -27.30
CA PRO A 107 -14.19 -15.20 -28.38
C PRO A 107 -15.62 -15.33 -27.86
N GLU A 108 -16.59 -15.10 -28.75
CA GLU A 108 -18.04 -15.23 -28.53
C GLU A 108 -18.50 -16.57 -27.95
N SER A 109 -17.59 -17.51 -27.74
CA SER A 109 -17.87 -18.89 -27.30
C SER A 109 -18.48 -18.99 -25.89
N VAL A 110 -18.40 -17.95 -25.07
CA VAL A 110 -19.01 -17.95 -23.72
C VAL A 110 -20.47 -17.51 -23.78
N ALA A 111 -20.82 -16.59 -24.67
CA ALA A 111 -22.21 -16.19 -24.89
C ALA A 111 -23.06 -17.33 -25.51
N GLY A 112 -22.47 -18.14 -26.37
CA GLY A 112 -23.11 -19.31 -26.95
C GLY A 112 -23.36 -20.47 -25.97
N ARG A 113 -22.55 -20.59 -24.90
CA ARG A 113 -22.76 -21.62 -23.89
C ARG A 113 -23.84 -21.28 -22.86
N LEU A 114 -24.08 -19.99 -22.61
CA LEU A 114 -25.15 -19.54 -21.70
C LEU A 114 -26.53 -19.55 -22.35
N ALA A 115 -26.60 -19.55 -23.69
CA ALA A 115 -27.83 -19.67 -24.46
C ALA A 115 -28.34 -21.11 -24.58
N SER A 116 -27.56 -22.12 -24.21
CA SER A 116 -27.91 -23.54 -24.30
C SER A 116 -28.21 -24.22 -22.98
N VAL A 117 -28.55 -23.45 -21.94
CA VAL A 117 -29.12 -24.03 -20.71
C VAL A 117 -30.58 -24.30 -20.98
N PRO A 118 -31.04 -25.57 -21.07
CA PRO A 118 -32.47 -25.86 -21.24
C PRO A 118 -33.19 -25.38 -20.03
N ALA A 119 -34.20 -24.53 -20.24
CA ALA A 119 -35.16 -24.16 -19.24
C ALA A 119 -36.03 -25.37 -18.90
N SER A 120 -35.55 -26.20 -17.99
CA SER A 120 -36.35 -27.23 -17.36
C SER A 120 -36.10 -27.20 -15.87
N VAL A 121 -36.74 -26.25 -15.23
CA VAL A 121 -36.98 -26.32 -13.81
C VAL A 121 -38.31 -27.12 -13.66
N PRO A 122 -38.30 -28.31 -13.09
CA PRO A 122 -39.55 -28.95 -12.72
C PRO A 122 -40.16 -28.15 -11.56
N ALA A 123 -41.26 -27.51 -11.86
CA ALA A 123 -42.16 -26.98 -10.85
C ALA A 123 -42.78 -28.16 -10.10
N SER A 124 -42.33 -28.42 -8.91
CA SER A 124 -43.05 -29.20 -7.93
C SER A 124 -42.75 -28.63 -6.56
N VAL A 125 -43.51 -27.66 -6.21
CA VAL A 125 -43.76 -27.28 -4.83
C VAL A 125 -44.79 -28.23 -4.31
N PRO A 126 -44.54 -29.09 -3.30
CA PRO A 126 -45.63 -29.77 -2.59
C PRO A 126 -46.31 -28.72 -1.72
N SER A 127 -47.60 -28.53 -1.96
CA SER A 127 -48.50 -27.81 -1.09
C SER A 127 -48.51 -28.50 0.28
N PRO A 128 -48.53 -27.78 1.38
CA PRO A 128 -48.82 -28.34 2.67
C PRO A 128 -50.35 -28.60 2.70
N ASP A 129 -50.65 -29.88 2.69
CA ASP A 129 -52.02 -30.33 2.88
C ASP A 129 -52.40 -30.13 4.34
N ASP A 130 -53.53 -29.49 4.45
CA ASP A 130 -54.37 -29.26 5.58
C ASP A 130 -54.89 -30.61 6.11
N GLY A 131 -54.97 -30.79 7.38
CA GLY A 131 -55.66 -31.96 7.88
C GLY A 131 -55.55 -32.27 9.36
N GLY A 132 -56.48 -31.75 10.13
CA GLY A 132 -57.16 -32.51 11.18
C GLY A 132 -56.60 -32.37 12.60
N GLU A 133 -57.13 -31.43 13.30
CA GLU A 133 -58.15 -31.49 14.31
C GLU A 133 -58.24 -32.77 15.14
N ARG A 134 -58.18 -32.57 16.41
CA ARG A 134 -58.85 -33.24 17.58
C ARG A 134 -57.86 -33.53 18.67
N ALA A 135 -58.05 -32.97 19.73
CA ALA A 135 -58.93 -33.05 20.86
C ALA A 135 -58.13 -33.21 22.15
N ALA A 136 -58.29 -32.27 23.03
CA ALA A 136 -58.10 -32.49 24.46
C ALA A 136 -59.16 -33.47 24.98
N PRO A 137 -58.99 -34.17 26.08
CA PRO A 137 -59.28 -33.54 27.35
C PRO A 137 -58.53 -34.09 28.59
N ARG A 138 -58.53 -33.23 29.60
CA ARG A 138 -58.73 -33.48 31.03
C ARG A 138 -57.79 -34.46 31.78
N ALA A 139 -57.01 -33.98 32.69
CA ALA A 139 -57.26 -33.98 34.13
C ALA A 139 -56.13 -33.19 34.81
#